data_d1af1113103ae7134b84d6f98bfa1c31
#
_entry.id   d1af1113103ae7134b84d6f98bfa1c31
#
_cell.length_a   1.000
_cell.length_b   1.000
_cell.length_c   1.000
_cell.angle_alpha   90.00
_cell.angle_beta   90.00
_cell.angle_gamma   90.00
#
_symmetry.space_group_name_H-M   'P 1'
#
loop_
_entity.id
_entity.type
_entity.pdbx_description
1 polymer ?
#
loop_
_entity_poly.entity_id
_entity_poly.type
_entity_poly.pdbx_seq_one_letter_code
_entity_poly.pdbx_strand_id
1 'polypeptide(L)'
;LALARLALPRPLVRNHKLATIASYFGTVTVPEHRALGDARATAEILLGFIELLAGAGATDVEDLVALTDQAPARRPSTPPFVADLPASPGVYHFIDTAGDTLYVGSASSLRSRVGSYYTKAEKRPKVQRMVSLAAGVRPYPTASILEARIRELRDIRELAPPYNSASTRQGSQHWVIAEAGRPRVVSSITLGDLPHALGPFGTRAHALRAAGAIERVLTQAEPDVRLRLLDEAVAASSLAVPRALTALMERLSVQGLFEPAAAARDDLSAYMTGVERATMRPILAAPRIVWGSRRDGGEPGWILHVASHGRHLSSVVIPP
;
A
#
# COMPACT_ATOMS: atom_id res chain seq x y z
N LEU A 1 7.01 -7.46 -25.90
CA LEU A 1 6.67 -7.51 -24.46
C LEU A 1 5.21 -7.90 -24.23
N ALA A 2 4.25 -7.41 -25.04
CA ALA A 2 2.83 -7.75 -24.94
C ALA A 2 2.62 -9.26 -25.17
N LEU A 3 3.16 -9.81 -26.28
CA LEU A 3 3.15 -11.24 -26.59
C LEU A 3 3.74 -12.09 -25.46
N ALA A 4 4.89 -11.68 -24.91
CA ALA A 4 5.52 -12.42 -23.84
C ALA A 4 4.65 -12.51 -22.57
N ARG A 5 3.92 -11.44 -22.25
CA ARG A 5 2.98 -11.44 -21.13
C ARG A 5 1.73 -12.27 -21.38
N LEU A 6 1.31 -12.35 -22.65
CA LEU A 6 0.16 -13.14 -23.06
C LEU A 6 0.49 -14.64 -23.07
N ALA A 7 1.59 -15.02 -23.74
CA ALA A 7 1.92 -16.43 -24.02
C ALA A 7 2.76 -17.12 -22.94
N LEU A 8 3.52 -16.35 -22.13
CA LEU A 8 4.40 -16.87 -21.09
C LEU A 8 3.99 -16.37 -19.70
N PRO A 9 2.90 -16.87 -19.12
CA PRO A 9 2.50 -16.48 -17.78
C PRO A 9 3.51 -16.97 -16.73
N ARG A 10 3.54 -16.29 -15.56
CA ARG A 10 4.19 -16.89 -14.39
C ARG A 10 3.40 -18.12 -13.95
N PRO A 11 3.98 -19.31 -13.79
CA PRO A 11 5.36 -19.62 -13.43
C PRO A 11 6.29 -20.03 -14.57
N LEU A 12 5.88 -20.01 -15.85
CA LEU A 12 6.73 -20.48 -16.96
C LEU A 12 8.04 -19.68 -17.08
N VAL A 13 7.98 -18.37 -16.84
CA VAL A 13 9.16 -17.50 -16.82
C VAL A 13 9.16 -16.60 -15.56
N ARG A 14 10.31 -16.46 -14.93
CA ARG A 14 10.46 -15.64 -13.71
C ARG A 14 10.20 -14.13 -13.96
N ASN A 15 10.46 -13.65 -15.16
CA ASN A 15 10.21 -12.27 -15.61
C ASN A 15 10.21 -12.21 -17.15
N HIS A 16 9.83 -11.06 -17.72
CA HIS A 16 9.76 -10.85 -19.16
C HIS A 16 10.90 -9.96 -19.69
N LYS A 17 12.11 -10.08 -19.11
CA LYS A 17 13.31 -9.45 -19.68
C LYS A 17 13.77 -10.21 -20.91
N LEU A 18 14.40 -9.51 -21.88
CA LEU A 18 14.83 -10.09 -23.16
C LEU A 18 15.66 -11.36 -22.96
N ALA A 19 16.66 -11.32 -22.06
CA ALA A 19 17.50 -12.47 -21.76
C ALA A 19 16.72 -13.67 -21.20
N THR A 20 15.69 -13.43 -20.38
CA THR A 20 14.88 -14.52 -19.82
C THR A 20 14.00 -15.17 -20.87
N ILE A 21 13.44 -14.38 -21.80
CA ILE A 21 12.62 -14.88 -22.91
C ILE A 21 13.50 -15.60 -23.94
N ALA A 22 14.68 -15.06 -24.24
CA ALA A 22 15.68 -15.68 -25.11
C ALA A 22 16.09 -17.06 -24.57
N SER A 23 16.36 -17.15 -23.28
CA SER A 23 16.67 -18.44 -22.62
C SER A 23 15.52 -19.43 -22.68
N TYR A 24 14.26 -18.96 -22.56
CA TYR A 24 13.07 -19.82 -22.65
C TYR A 24 12.93 -20.45 -24.04
N PHE A 25 13.13 -19.65 -25.09
CA PHE A 25 13.05 -20.15 -26.49
C PHE A 25 14.36 -20.77 -26.99
N GLY A 26 15.43 -20.76 -26.20
CA GLY A 26 16.72 -21.32 -26.61
C GLY A 26 17.32 -20.59 -27.82
N THR A 27 17.21 -19.26 -27.90
CA THR A 27 17.74 -18.49 -29.03
C THR A 27 19.23 -18.68 -29.20
N VAL A 28 19.70 -18.72 -30.46
CA VAL A 28 21.14 -18.83 -30.79
C VAL A 28 21.86 -17.54 -30.37
N THR A 29 21.22 -16.40 -30.57
CA THR A 29 21.77 -15.09 -30.20
C THR A 29 21.46 -14.78 -28.76
N VAL A 30 22.50 -14.59 -27.93
CA VAL A 30 22.38 -14.18 -26.53
C VAL A 30 22.29 -12.64 -26.46
N PRO A 31 21.28 -12.07 -25.79
CA PRO A 31 21.19 -10.62 -25.58
C PRO A 31 22.34 -10.08 -24.72
N GLU A 32 23.07 -9.08 -25.20
CA GLU A 32 24.25 -8.50 -24.53
C GLU A 32 24.15 -6.99 -24.32
N HIS A 33 22.97 -6.39 -24.38
CA HIS A 33 22.74 -4.94 -24.36
C HIS A 33 23.43 -4.20 -25.52
N ARG A 34 23.54 -4.88 -26.67
CA ARG A 34 24.03 -4.31 -27.93
C ARG A 34 22.93 -4.34 -29.00
N ALA A 35 22.72 -3.22 -29.69
CA ALA A 35 21.58 -3.03 -30.58
C ALA A 35 21.38 -4.16 -31.58
N LEU A 36 22.45 -4.60 -32.28
CA LEU A 36 22.35 -5.66 -33.28
C LEU A 36 22.10 -7.05 -32.68
N GLY A 37 22.76 -7.38 -31.56
CA GLY A 37 22.55 -8.66 -30.84
C GLY A 37 21.12 -8.74 -30.26
N ASP A 38 20.68 -7.69 -29.63
CA ASP A 38 19.34 -7.63 -29.05
C ASP A 38 18.24 -7.66 -30.11
N ALA A 39 18.46 -7.02 -31.27
CA ALA A 39 17.53 -7.09 -32.41
C ALA A 39 17.45 -8.51 -33.01
N ARG A 40 18.58 -9.21 -33.17
CA ARG A 40 18.61 -10.61 -33.65
C ARG A 40 17.91 -11.55 -32.66
N ALA A 41 18.25 -11.47 -31.36
CA ALA A 41 17.57 -12.25 -30.32
C ALA A 41 16.06 -11.98 -30.31
N THR A 42 15.64 -10.72 -30.53
CA THR A 42 14.22 -10.36 -30.60
C THR A 42 13.54 -11.01 -31.82
N ALA A 43 14.20 -11.07 -32.97
CA ALA A 43 13.67 -11.73 -34.17
C ALA A 43 13.53 -13.26 -33.94
N GLU A 44 14.52 -13.90 -33.33
CA GLU A 44 14.46 -15.32 -33.00
C GLU A 44 13.34 -15.62 -31.99
N ILE A 45 13.16 -14.76 -30.96
CA ILE A 45 12.03 -14.84 -30.01
C ILE A 45 10.68 -14.70 -30.73
N LEU A 46 10.57 -13.81 -31.74
CA LEU A 46 9.35 -13.64 -32.50
C LEU A 46 8.97 -14.93 -33.24
N LEU A 47 9.94 -15.59 -33.88
CA LEU A 47 9.72 -16.89 -34.51
C LEU A 47 9.26 -17.94 -33.49
N GLY A 48 9.88 -17.98 -32.32
CA GLY A 48 9.44 -18.86 -31.21
C GLY A 48 8.01 -18.59 -30.76
N PHE A 49 7.54 -17.35 -30.77
CA PHE A 49 6.14 -17.03 -30.50
C PHE A 49 5.20 -17.49 -31.60
N ILE A 50 5.58 -17.40 -32.88
CA ILE A 50 4.79 -17.92 -34.01
C ILE A 50 4.61 -19.45 -33.81
N GLU A 51 5.67 -20.17 -33.54
CA GLU A 51 5.61 -21.61 -33.30
C GLU A 51 4.76 -21.96 -32.07
N LEU A 52 4.95 -21.26 -30.95
CA LEU A 52 4.21 -21.50 -29.72
C LEU A 52 2.71 -21.24 -29.88
N LEU A 53 2.33 -20.24 -30.67
CA LEU A 53 0.94 -19.79 -30.84
C LEU A 53 0.29 -20.33 -32.14
N ALA A 54 1.01 -21.14 -32.92
CA ALA A 54 0.47 -21.78 -34.11
C ALA A 54 -0.79 -22.63 -33.83
N GLY A 55 -0.80 -23.33 -32.68
CA GLY A 55 -1.97 -24.08 -32.20
C GLY A 55 -3.17 -23.21 -31.82
N ALA A 56 -2.96 -21.90 -31.58
CA ALA A 56 -4.00 -20.91 -31.34
C ALA A 56 -4.39 -20.14 -32.63
N GLY A 57 -3.89 -20.56 -33.79
CA GLY A 57 -4.21 -19.98 -35.10
C GLY A 57 -3.30 -18.82 -35.53
N ALA A 58 -2.23 -18.52 -34.80
CA ALA A 58 -1.27 -17.50 -35.21
C ALA A 58 -0.21 -18.12 -36.17
N THR A 59 -0.28 -17.79 -37.44
CA THR A 59 0.62 -18.33 -38.49
C THR A 59 1.59 -17.31 -39.02
N ASP A 60 1.36 -16.02 -38.77
CA ASP A 60 2.20 -14.91 -39.20
C ASP A 60 2.24 -13.77 -38.15
N VAL A 61 2.94 -12.69 -38.50
CA VAL A 61 3.12 -11.52 -37.63
C VAL A 61 1.82 -10.76 -37.44
N GLU A 62 0.98 -10.71 -38.48
CA GLU A 62 -0.33 -10.07 -38.46
C GLU A 62 -1.26 -10.75 -37.43
N ASP A 63 -1.27 -12.08 -37.37
CA ASP A 63 -2.00 -12.87 -36.39
C ASP A 63 -1.49 -12.61 -34.97
N LEU A 64 -0.18 -12.51 -34.77
CA LEU A 64 0.41 -12.17 -33.48
C LEU A 64 0.03 -10.74 -33.04
N VAL A 65 0.02 -9.80 -33.98
CA VAL A 65 -0.45 -8.43 -33.71
C VAL A 65 -1.92 -8.46 -33.36
N ALA A 66 -2.75 -9.19 -34.11
CA ALA A 66 -4.18 -9.33 -33.81
C ALA A 66 -4.45 -9.96 -32.43
N LEU A 67 -3.63 -10.94 -32.02
CA LEU A 67 -3.69 -11.50 -30.66
C LEU A 67 -3.29 -10.50 -29.58
N THR A 68 -2.34 -9.59 -29.88
CA THR A 68 -1.96 -8.51 -28.95
C THR A 68 -2.88 -7.31 -29.04
N ASP A 69 -3.46 -7.07 -30.21
CA ASP A 69 -4.46 -6.06 -30.53
C ASP A 69 -5.90 -6.57 -30.34
N GLN A 70 -6.08 -7.77 -29.79
CA GLN A 70 -7.30 -8.02 -29.05
C GLN A 70 -7.36 -6.95 -27.97
N ALA A 71 -7.72 -5.79 -28.45
CA ALA A 71 -8.00 -4.61 -27.68
C ALA A 71 -8.84 -5.08 -26.49
N PRO A 72 -8.53 -4.65 -25.27
CA PRO A 72 -9.35 -4.96 -24.12
C PRO A 72 -10.80 -4.73 -24.55
N ALA A 73 -11.61 -5.79 -24.48
CA ALA A 73 -12.95 -5.89 -25.01
C ALA A 73 -13.62 -4.52 -24.94
N ARG A 74 -14.05 -3.99 -26.10
CA ARG A 74 -14.63 -2.67 -26.38
C ARG A 74 -15.03 -1.98 -25.07
N ARG A 75 -14.21 -1.01 -24.61
CA ARG A 75 -14.38 -0.40 -23.26
C ARG A 75 -15.86 -0.06 -23.13
N PRO A 76 -16.56 -0.59 -22.16
CA PRO A 76 -17.96 -0.32 -22.03
C PRO A 76 -18.11 1.20 -21.95
N SER A 77 -18.96 1.76 -22.79
CA SER A 77 -19.46 3.13 -22.61
C SER A 77 -19.89 3.22 -21.15
N THR A 78 -19.61 4.35 -20.49
CA THR A 78 -19.98 4.53 -19.07
C THR A 78 -21.38 3.95 -18.85
N PRO A 79 -21.53 2.89 -18.05
CA PRO A 79 -22.82 2.24 -17.91
C PRO A 79 -23.86 3.22 -17.35
N PRO A 80 -25.13 3.12 -17.75
CA PRO A 80 -26.18 4.03 -17.29
C PRO A 80 -26.27 4.13 -15.76
N PHE A 81 -26.06 3.03 -15.04
CA PHE A 81 -26.12 3.00 -13.57
C PHE A 81 -25.13 3.94 -12.88
N VAL A 82 -24.06 4.36 -13.57
CA VAL A 82 -23.09 5.30 -12.99
C VAL A 82 -23.72 6.67 -12.75
N ALA A 83 -24.68 7.07 -13.59
CA ALA A 83 -25.39 8.34 -13.41
C ALA A 83 -26.28 8.33 -12.14
N ASP A 84 -26.75 7.16 -11.74
CA ASP A 84 -27.62 6.98 -10.56
C ASP A 84 -26.85 6.90 -9.25
N LEU A 85 -25.51 6.76 -9.32
CA LEU A 85 -24.68 6.70 -8.12
C LEU A 85 -24.68 8.05 -7.37
N PRO A 86 -24.67 8.02 -6.03
CA PRO A 86 -24.57 9.24 -5.22
C PRO A 86 -23.31 10.04 -5.51
N ALA A 87 -23.40 11.35 -5.49
CA ALA A 87 -22.23 12.25 -5.54
C ALA A 87 -21.62 12.49 -4.14
N SER A 88 -22.02 11.72 -3.14
CA SER A 88 -21.54 11.77 -1.76
C SER A 88 -20.33 10.87 -1.52
N PRO A 89 -19.62 11.03 -0.40
CA PRO A 89 -18.62 10.09 0.07
C PRO A 89 -19.20 8.69 0.27
N GLY A 90 -18.39 7.65 0.08
CA GLY A 90 -18.84 6.29 0.33
C GLY A 90 -17.86 5.22 -0.12
N VAL A 91 -18.27 3.97 0.12
CA VAL A 91 -17.62 2.75 -0.34
C VAL A 91 -18.41 2.20 -1.53
N TYR A 92 -17.72 1.63 -2.49
CA TYR A 92 -18.33 0.95 -3.64
C TYR A 92 -17.70 -0.42 -3.84
N HIS A 93 -18.54 -1.40 -4.13
CA HIS A 93 -18.13 -2.75 -4.47
C HIS A 93 -18.43 -3.01 -5.94
N PHE A 94 -17.41 -3.35 -6.73
CA PHE A 94 -17.63 -3.97 -8.04
C PHE A 94 -18.02 -5.42 -7.80
N ILE A 95 -19.13 -5.82 -8.39
CA ILE A 95 -19.69 -7.17 -8.26
C ILE A 95 -19.74 -7.86 -9.63
N ASP A 96 -19.57 -9.17 -9.64
CA ASP A 96 -19.74 -9.99 -10.83
C ASP A 96 -21.22 -10.41 -11.05
N THR A 97 -21.46 -11.28 -12.04
CA THR A 97 -22.79 -11.78 -12.36
C THR A 97 -23.38 -12.71 -11.30
N ALA A 98 -22.56 -13.30 -10.43
CA ALA A 98 -22.99 -14.10 -9.29
C ALA A 98 -23.32 -13.23 -8.06
N GLY A 99 -22.94 -11.95 -8.09
CA GLY A 99 -23.08 -11.01 -6.97
C GLY A 99 -21.88 -10.99 -6.03
N ASP A 100 -20.80 -11.71 -6.37
CA ASP A 100 -19.58 -11.74 -5.59
C ASP A 100 -18.76 -10.46 -5.76
N THR A 101 -18.13 -10.01 -4.69
CA THR A 101 -17.35 -8.77 -4.69
C THR A 101 -15.98 -8.99 -5.33
N LEU A 102 -15.76 -8.33 -6.47
CA LEU A 102 -14.48 -8.33 -7.18
C LEU A 102 -13.49 -7.33 -6.60
N TYR A 103 -13.96 -6.16 -6.21
CA TYR A 103 -13.14 -5.04 -5.73
C TYR A 103 -13.95 -4.14 -4.80
N VAL A 104 -13.29 -3.65 -3.76
CA VAL A 104 -13.81 -2.64 -2.84
C VAL A 104 -12.94 -1.39 -2.96
N GLY A 105 -13.59 -0.21 -2.97
CA GLY A 105 -12.90 1.06 -2.95
C GLY A 105 -13.71 2.15 -2.26
N SER A 106 -13.06 3.22 -1.83
CA SER A 106 -13.70 4.41 -1.25
C SER A 106 -13.47 5.65 -2.10
N ALA A 107 -14.36 6.60 -1.98
CA ALA A 107 -14.27 7.89 -2.68
C ALA A 107 -14.98 9.00 -1.92
N SER A 108 -14.56 10.25 -2.16
CA SER A 108 -15.28 11.45 -1.74
C SER A 108 -16.54 11.72 -2.58
N SER A 109 -16.58 11.18 -3.80
CA SER A 109 -17.76 11.15 -4.69
C SER A 109 -17.82 9.80 -5.39
N LEU A 110 -18.79 8.98 -5.03
CA LEU A 110 -19.00 7.65 -5.60
C LEU A 110 -19.20 7.72 -7.12
N ARG A 111 -20.06 8.61 -7.58
CA ARG A 111 -20.35 8.79 -9.02
C ARG A 111 -19.10 9.13 -9.82
N SER A 112 -18.35 10.15 -9.38
CA SER A 112 -17.14 10.60 -10.07
C SER A 112 -16.08 9.50 -10.10
N ARG A 113 -15.86 8.83 -8.97
CA ARG A 113 -14.84 7.78 -8.85
C ARG A 113 -15.18 6.55 -9.68
N VAL A 114 -16.40 6.04 -9.58
CA VAL A 114 -16.82 4.88 -10.37
C VAL A 114 -16.81 5.21 -11.86
N GLY A 115 -17.29 6.41 -12.25
CA GLY A 115 -17.23 6.88 -13.64
C GLY A 115 -15.80 6.89 -14.19
N SER A 116 -14.80 7.25 -13.38
CA SER A 116 -13.41 7.30 -13.82
C SER A 116 -12.84 5.95 -14.29
N TYR A 117 -13.36 4.83 -13.83
CA TYR A 117 -12.95 3.49 -14.27
C TYR A 117 -13.34 3.19 -15.73
N TYR A 118 -14.35 3.86 -16.24
CA TYR A 118 -14.87 3.70 -17.61
C TYR A 118 -14.30 4.72 -18.59
N THR A 119 -13.39 5.60 -18.13
CA THR A 119 -12.76 6.61 -19.00
C THR A 119 -11.53 6.06 -19.73
N LYS A 120 -11.16 6.72 -20.85
CA LYS A 120 -9.92 6.41 -21.61
C LYS A 120 -8.64 6.65 -20.81
N ALA A 121 -8.71 7.40 -19.70
CA ALA A 121 -7.57 7.68 -18.82
C ALA A 121 -7.15 6.48 -17.98
N GLU A 122 -8.03 5.51 -17.73
CA GLU A 122 -7.71 4.30 -16.98
C GLU A 122 -6.89 3.32 -17.85
N LYS A 123 -5.59 3.21 -17.54
CA LYS A 123 -4.63 2.40 -18.33
C LYS A 123 -4.15 1.15 -17.58
N ARG A 124 -4.54 0.95 -16.32
CA ARG A 124 -4.07 -0.18 -15.50
C ARG A 124 -4.73 -1.49 -15.95
N PRO A 125 -3.96 -2.48 -16.50
CA PRO A 125 -4.54 -3.71 -17.06
C PRO A 125 -5.40 -4.50 -16.05
N LYS A 126 -4.97 -4.54 -14.78
CA LYS A 126 -5.71 -5.22 -13.72
C LYS A 126 -7.09 -4.59 -13.49
N VAL A 127 -7.17 -3.26 -13.54
CA VAL A 127 -8.43 -2.52 -13.38
C VAL A 127 -9.35 -2.74 -14.58
N GLN A 128 -8.80 -2.68 -15.80
CA GLN A 128 -9.56 -2.94 -17.02
C GLN A 128 -10.18 -4.34 -17.02
N ARG A 129 -9.40 -5.35 -16.60
CA ARG A 129 -9.90 -6.72 -16.45
C ARG A 129 -11.00 -6.81 -15.38
N MET A 130 -10.82 -6.16 -14.23
CA MET A 130 -11.84 -6.10 -13.18
C MET A 130 -13.14 -5.49 -13.71
N VAL A 131 -13.06 -4.34 -14.40
CA VAL A 131 -14.21 -3.67 -15.00
C VAL A 131 -14.90 -4.53 -16.08
N SER A 132 -14.15 -5.31 -16.86
CA SER A 132 -14.73 -6.21 -17.89
C SER A 132 -15.49 -7.40 -17.28
N LEU A 133 -15.17 -7.81 -16.06
CA LEU A 133 -15.85 -8.88 -15.33
C LEU A 133 -17.00 -8.37 -14.47
N ALA A 134 -17.03 -7.08 -14.17
CA ALA A 134 -18.05 -6.49 -13.31
C ALA A 134 -19.40 -6.43 -14.01
N ALA A 135 -20.40 -6.99 -13.38
CA ALA A 135 -21.81 -6.88 -13.79
C ALA A 135 -22.47 -5.60 -13.26
N GLY A 136 -21.91 -5.02 -12.18
CA GLY A 136 -22.46 -3.81 -11.57
C GLY A 136 -21.60 -3.27 -10.43
N VAL A 137 -22.11 -2.22 -9.80
CA VAL A 137 -21.52 -1.59 -8.63
C VAL A 137 -22.57 -1.43 -7.54
N ARG A 138 -22.24 -1.87 -6.34
CA ARG A 138 -23.06 -1.68 -5.15
C ARG A 138 -22.50 -0.53 -4.33
N PRO A 139 -23.20 0.62 -4.25
CA PRO A 139 -22.75 1.77 -3.48
C PRO A 139 -23.17 1.67 -2.01
N TYR A 140 -22.29 2.19 -1.13
CA TYR A 140 -22.56 2.35 0.30
C TYR A 140 -22.20 3.79 0.68
N PRO A 141 -23.12 4.74 0.61
CA PRO A 141 -22.90 6.12 1.01
C PRO A 141 -22.51 6.23 2.47
N THR A 142 -21.63 7.18 2.79
CA THR A 142 -21.16 7.48 4.15
C THR A 142 -21.24 8.98 4.40
N ALA A 143 -21.18 9.39 5.68
CA ALA A 143 -21.19 10.79 6.05
C ALA A 143 -19.88 11.52 5.69
N SER A 144 -18.76 10.77 5.61
CA SER A 144 -17.45 11.34 5.31
C SER A 144 -16.54 10.37 4.57
N ILE A 145 -15.48 10.89 3.95
CA ILE A 145 -14.42 10.07 3.35
C ILE A 145 -13.64 9.29 4.42
N LEU A 146 -13.53 9.78 5.64
CA LEU A 146 -12.90 9.06 6.75
C LEU A 146 -13.68 7.79 7.06
N GLU A 147 -15.00 7.89 7.22
CA GLU A 147 -15.87 6.73 7.44
C GLU A 147 -15.80 5.74 6.27
N ALA A 148 -15.82 6.26 5.02
CA ALA A 148 -15.67 5.45 3.83
C ALA A 148 -14.37 4.64 3.84
N ARG A 149 -13.22 5.26 4.16
CA ARG A 149 -11.92 4.59 4.23
C ARG A 149 -11.85 3.52 5.32
N ILE A 150 -12.43 3.80 6.48
CA ILE A 150 -12.49 2.82 7.58
C ILE A 150 -13.33 1.62 7.16
N ARG A 151 -14.49 1.86 6.53
CA ARG A 151 -15.36 0.81 6.02
C ARG A 151 -14.70 0.02 4.89
N GLU A 152 -14.03 0.68 3.94
CA GLU A 152 -13.26 0.02 2.87
C GLU A 152 -12.28 -1.00 3.44
N LEU A 153 -11.47 -0.61 4.44
CA LEU A 153 -10.50 -1.50 5.07
C LEU A 153 -11.17 -2.70 5.77
N ARG A 154 -12.34 -2.49 6.37
CA ARG A 154 -13.14 -3.55 7.00
C ARG A 154 -13.68 -4.51 5.94
N ASP A 155 -14.33 -3.97 4.90
CA ASP A 155 -14.94 -4.75 3.84
C ASP A 155 -13.87 -5.55 3.05
N ILE A 156 -12.68 -4.97 2.80
CA ILE A 156 -11.56 -5.69 2.17
C ILE A 156 -11.10 -6.87 3.04
N ARG A 157 -11.05 -6.69 4.36
CA ARG A 157 -10.64 -7.76 5.29
C ARG A 157 -11.67 -8.88 5.34
N GLU A 158 -12.94 -8.54 5.38
CA GLU A 158 -14.04 -9.50 5.54
C GLU A 158 -14.30 -10.26 4.23
N LEU A 159 -14.28 -9.56 3.10
CA LEU A 159 -14.63 -10.13 1.79
C LEU A 159 -13.43 -10.67 1.00
N ALA A 160 -12.21 -10.26 1.37
CA ALA A 160 -10.96 -10.64 0.67
C ALA A 160 -11.05 -10.55 -0.87
N PRO A 161 -11.48 -9.43 -1.48
CA PRO A 161 -11.79 -9.35 -2.89
C PRO A 161 -10.55 -9.59 -3.76
N PRO A 162 -10.65 -10.34 -4.87
CA PRO A 162 -9.48 -10.77 -5.66
C PRO A 162 -8.71 -9.62 -6.30
N TYR A 163 -9.34 -8.47 -6.49
CA TYR A 163 -8.70 -7.30 -7.09
C TYR A 163 -8.10 -6.31 -6.09
N ASN A 164 -8.30 -6.50 -4.76
CA ASN A 164 -7.69 -5.70 -3.68
C ASN A 164 -6.34 -6.25 -3.16
N SER A 165 -5.64 -7.05 -3.93
CA SER A 165 -4.45 -7.80 -3.49
C SER A 165 -3.30 -6.97 -2.86
N ALA A 166 -3.27 -5.67 -3.05
CA ALA A 166 -2.32 -4.78 -2.37
C ALA A 166 -2.77 -4.42 -0.94
N SER A 167 -4.08 -4.35 -0.69
CA SER A 167 -4.67 -3.96 0.60
C SER A 167 -4.95 -5.15 1.52
N THR A 168 -4.98 -6.39 0.98
CA THR A 168 -5.11 -7.62 1.77
C THR A 168 -3.85 -8.00 2.53
N ARG A 169 -2.69 -7.50 2.10
CA ARG A 169 -1.49 -7.52 2.92
C ARG A 169 -1.60 -6.40 3.96
N GLN A 170 -2.33 -6.64 5.04
CA GLN A 170 -2.07 -5.87 6.26
C GLN A 170 -0.61 -6.16 6.62
N GLY A 171 0.23 -5.15 6.43
CA GLY A 171 1.63 -5.24 6.76
C GLY A 171 1.76 -5.77 8.18
N SER A 172 2.60 -6.77 8.39
CA SER A 172 2.96 -7.24 9.72
C SER A 172 3.31 -6.00 10.55
N GLN A 173 2.60 -5.82 11.65
CA GLN A 173 2.93 -4.75 12.59
C GLN A 173 4.24 -5.12 13.28
N HIS A 174 5.13 -4.17 13.40
CA HIS A 174 6.39 -4.36 14.10
C HIS A 174 6.45 -3.41 15.29
N TRP A 175 7.08 -3.86 16.35
CA TRP A 175 7.17 -3.14 17.61
C TRP A 175 8.61 -3.14 18.09
N VAL A 176 8.98 -2.13 18.84
CA VAL A 176 10.26 -2.11 19.58
C VAL A 176 9.94 -2.24 21.05
N ILE A 177 10.49 -3.26 21.68
CA ILE A 177 10.37 -3.55 23.11
C ILE A 177 11.75 -3.54 23.79
N ALA A 178 11.77 -3.42 25.11
CA ALA A 178 12.96 -3.65 25.91
C ALA A 178 13.10 -5.15 26.21
N GLU A 179 14.19 -5.77 25.82
CA GLU A 179 14.48 -7.17 26.12
C GLU A 179 15.98 -7.35 26.40
N ALA A 180 16.31 -7.98 27.51
CA ALA A 180 17.70 -8.21 27.96
C ALA A 180 18.58 -6.93 27.93
N GLY A 181 18.01 -5.79 28.32
CA GLY A 181 18.72 -4.50 28.37
C GLY A 181 18.95 -3.84 27.01
N ARG A 182 18.28 -4.27 25.94
CA ARG A 182 18.44 -3.75 24.59
C ARG A 182 17.08 -3.54 23.90
N PRO A 183 16.97 -2.62 22.93
CA PRO A 183 15.80 -2.50 22.09
C PRO A 183 15.71 -3.66 21.10
N ARG A 184 14.61 -4.38 21.08
CA ARG A 184 14.35 -5.51 20.18
C ARG A 184 13.11 -5.29 19.33
N VAL A 185 13.22 -5.64 18.03
CA VAL A 185 12.08 -5.59 17.10
C VAL A 185 11.34 -6.92 17.09
N VAL A 186 10.04 -6.87 17.37
CA VAL A 186 9.14 -8.02 17.37
C VAL A 186 7.96 -7.79 16.42
N SER A 187 7.34 -8.87 15.93
CA SER A 187 6.18 -8.81 15.03
C SER A 187 4.83 -8.93 15.73
N SER A 188 4.83 -9.27 17.01
CA SER A 188 3.64 -9.36 17.85
C SER A 188 3.98 -9.00 19.29
N ILE A 189 3.02 -8.45 20.00
CA ILE A 189 3.07 -8.15 21.43
C ILE A 189 1.75 -8.55 22.08
N THR A 190 1.76 -8.77 23.38
CA THR A 190 0.53 -8.96 24.16
C THR A 190 -0.09 -7.63 24.54
N LEU A 191 -1.33 -7.64 25.01
CA LEU A 191 -1.98 -6.43 25.54
C LEU A 191 -1.24 -5.85 26.74
N GLY A 192 -0.60 -6.69 27.55
CA GLY A 192 0.21 -6.26 28.69
C GLY A 192 1.48 -5.52 28.28
N ASP A 193 2.05 -5.84 27.12
CA ASP A 193 3.27 -5.21 26.63
C ASP A 193 3.01 -3.82 26.00
N LEU A 194 1.77 -3.49 25.68
CA LEU A 194 1.41 -2.24 25.01
C LEU A 194 1.99 -0.96 25.65
N PRO A 195 1.95 -0.78 27.00
CA PRO A 195 2.54 0.41 27.63
C PRO A 195 4.06 0.50 27.49
N HIS A 196 4.73 -0.63 27.24
CA HIS A 196 6.18 -0.80 27.19
C HIS A 196 6.68 -1.14 25.77
N ALA A 197 5.93 -0.77 24.74
CA ALA A 197 6.28 -1.04 23.35
C ALA A 197 6.14 0.21 22.50
N LEU A 198 7.17 0.56 21.77
CA LEU A 198 7.17 1.64 20.79
C LEU A 198 6.59 1.15 19.46
N GLY A 199 5.71 1.93 18.83
CA GLY A 199 5.05 1.56 17.55
C GLY A 199 3.52 1.55 17.65
N PRO A 200 2.80 0.84 16.75
CA PRO A 200 3.28 -0.10 15.72
C PRO A 200 3.97 0.55 14.52
N PHE A 201 4.90 -0.17 13.91
CA PHE A 201 5.53 0.22 12.65
C PHE A 201 4.99 -0.62 11.50
N GLY A 202 4.74 0.01 10.35
CA GLY A 202 4.21 -0.69 9.16
C GLY A 202 5.26 -1.56 8.44
N THR A 203 6.55 -1.38 8.71
CA THR A 203 7.63 -2.20 8.16
C THR A 203 8.69 -2.51 9.21
N ARG A 204 9.34 -3.68 9.07
CA ARG A 204 10.44 -4.09 9.93
C ARG A 204 11.63 -3.12 9.83
N ALA A 205 11.89 -2.58 8.65
CA ALA A 205 12.97 -1.63 8.43
C ALA A 205 12.78 -0.34 9.25
N HIS A 206 11.57 0.20 9.32
CA HIS A 206 11.25 1.37 10.16
C HIS A 206 11.41 1.08 11.65
N ALA A 207 10.96 -0.10 12.11
CA ALA A 207 11.15 -0.53 13.50
C ALA A 207 12.63 -0.69 13.84
N LEU A 208 13.45 -1.25 12.95
CA LEU A 208 14.89 -1.39 13.12
C LEU A 208 15.61 -0.03 13.20
N ARG A 209 15.18 0.95 12.40
CA ARG A 209 15.73 2.33 12.51
C ARG A 209 15.40 2.95 13.87
N ALA A 210 14.17 2.81 14.34
CA ALA A 210 13.77 3.30 15.66
C ALA A 210 14.53 2.59 16.79
N ALA A 211 14.75 1.28 16.71
CA ALA A 211 15.55 0.53 17.64
C ALA A 211 17.04 0.99 17.61
N GLY A 212 17.59 1.20 16.44
CA GLY A 212 18.95 1.74 16.25
C GLY A 212 19.11 3.16 16.82
N ALA A 213 18.08 3.99 16.71
CA ALA A 213 18.03 5.32 17.33
C ALA A 213 18.17 5.22 18.87
N ILE A 214 17.44 4.31 19.49
CA ILE A 214 17.51 4.05 20.94
C ILE A 214 18.89 3.51 21.30
N GLU A 215 19.38 2.48 20.61
CA GLU A 215 20.68 1.84 20.88
C GLU A 215 21.83 2.85 20.84
N ARG A 216 21.82 3.77 19.89
CA ARG A 216 22.81 4.85 19.74
C ARG A 216 22.87 5.76 20.97
N VAL A 217 21.74 6.03 21.59
CA VAL A 217 21.65 6.84 22.81
C VAL A 217 22.12 6.03 24.02
N LEU A 218 21.71 4.76 24.11
CA LEU A 218 22.14 3.87 25.20
C LEU A 218 23.64 3.64 25.22
N THR A 219 24.32 3.57 24.08
CA THR A 219 25.77 3.40 24.03
C THR A 219 26.54 4.59 24.60
N GLN A 220 25.95 5.77 24.64
CA GLN A 220 26.54 7.00 25.20
C GLN A 220 26.11 7.25 26.65
N ALA A 221 25.15 6.48 27.19
CA ALA A 221 24.64 6.64 28.53
C ALA A 221 25.50 5.86 29.55
N GLU A 222 25.55 6.38 30.79
CA GLU A 222 26.18 5.69 31.90
C GLU A 222 25.44 4.37 32.23
N PRO A 223 26.15 3.33 32.68
CA PRO A 223 25.57 1.99 32.86
C PRO A 223 24.39 1.95 33.81
N ASP A 224 24.40 2.74 34.86
CA ASP A 224 23.36 2.80 35.90
C ASP A 224 22.03 3.39 35.43
N VAL A 225 22.01 4.18 34.35
CA VAL A 225 20.82 4.80 33.80
C VAL A 225 20.29 4.10 32.56
N ARG A 226 21.05 3.18 31.96
CA ARG A 226 20.72 2.56 30.65
C ARG A 226 19.38 1.84 30.63
N LEU A 227 19.11 1.04 31.66
CA LEU A 227 17.86 0.26 31.73
C LEU A 227 16.66 1.20 31.83
N ARG A 228 16.72 2.19 32.72
CA ARG A 228 15.66 3.19 32.83
C ARG A 228 15.45 3.96 31.54
N LEU A 229 16.54 4.39 30.89
CA LEU A 229 16.47 5.12 29.64
C LEU A 229 15.88 4.29 28.52
N LEU A 230 16.18 2.98 28.47
CA LEU A 230 15.58 2.04 27.52
C LEU A 230 14.07 1.92 27.74
N ASP A 231 13.65 1.69 28.99
CA ASP A 231 12.23 1.56 29.33
C ASP A 231 11.46 2.84 29.00
N GLU A 232 12.00 4.00 29.34
CA GLU A 232 11.41 5.30 28.99
C GLU A 232 11.33 5.51 27.46
N ALA A 233 12.37 5.09 26.71
CA ALA A 233 12.40 5.24 25.26
C ALA A 233 11.37 4.36 24.56
N VAL A 234 11.20 3.10 24.96
CA VAL A 234 10.20 2.21 24.37
C VAL A 234 8.77 2.55 24.83
N ALA A 235 8.62 3.10 26.04
CA ALA A 235 7.33 3.63 26.53
C ALA A 235 6.95 4.99 25.93
N ALA A 236 7.83 5.59 25.10
CA ALA A 236 7.66 6.93 24.54
C ALA A 236 7.48 8.05 25.59
N SER A 237 8.04 7.87 26.78
CA SER A 237 7.89 8.79 27.91
C SER A 237 9.07 9.76 28.09
N SER A 238 10.14 9.64 27.29
CA SER A 238 11.35 10.44 27.41
C SER A 238 11.69 11.22 26.14
N LEU A 239 12.25 12.42 26.33
CA LEU A 239 12.81 13.24 25.23
C LEU A 239 14.32 12.98 25.00
N ALA A 240 14.92 12.02 25.69
CA ALA A 240 16.36 11.77 25.61
C ALA A 240 16.78 11.38 24.18
N VAL A 241 16.05 10.47 23.54
CA VAL A 241 16.33 10.03 22.15
C VAL A 241 16.18 11.18 21.14
N PRO A 242 15.07 11.93 21.10
CA PRO A 242 14.96 13.09 20.22
C PRO A 242 16.05 14.12 20.42
N ARG A 243 16.36 14.50 21.68
CA ARG A 243 17.40 15.49 21.98
C ARG A 243 18.79 15.04 21.54
N ALA A 244 19.16 13.80 21.82
CA ALA A 244 20.47 13.26 21.46
C ALA A 244 20.66 13.20 19.94
N LEU A 245 19.63 12.77 19.18
CA LEU A 245 19.70 12.72 17.73
C LEU A 245 19.69 14.11 17.09
N THR A 246 18.92 15.06 17.62
CA THR A 246 18.97 16.46 17.16
C THR A 246 20.36 17.06 17.35
N ALA A 247 20.95 16.90 18.54
CA ALA A 247 22.32 17.37 18.80
C ALA A 247 23.37 16.67 17.91
N LEU A 248 23.17 15.39 17.60
CA LEU A 248 24.03 14.66 16.65
C LEU A 248 23.93 15.25 15.24
N MET A 249 22.72 15.50 14.75
CA MET A 249 22.48 16.10 13.44
C MET A 249 23.15 17.47 13.31
N GLU A 250 22.99 18.33 14.32
CA GLU A 250 23.63 19.64 14.36
C GLU A 250 25.16 19.54 14.29
N ARG A 251 25.79 18.71 15.12
CA ARG A 251 27.22 18.49 15.08
C ARG A 251 27.73 18.00 13.73
N LEU A 252 27.04 17.01 13.14
CA LEU A 252 27.41 16.44 11.84
C LEU A 252 27.27 17.49 10.73
N SER A 253 26.21 18.31 10.78
CA SER A 253 25.99 19.39 9.81
C SER A 253 27.08 20.48 9.87
N VAL A 254 27.49 20.87 11.08
CA VAL A 254 28.58 21.83 11.27
C VAL A 254 29.90 21.28 10.73
N GLN A 255 30.11 19.96 10.80
CA GLN A 255 31.32 19.29 10.26
C GLN A 255 31.24 19.06 8.74
N GLY A 256 30.13 19.44 8.07
CA GLY A 256 29.93 19.20 6.63
C GLY A 256 29.57 17.73 6.29
N LEU A 257 29.31 16.90 7.29
CA LEU A 257 28.98 15.48 7.14
C LEU A 257 27.49 15.29 6.89
N PHE A 258 27.02 15.71 5.71
CA PHE A 258 25.58 15.77 5.38
C PHE A 258 24.91 14.40 5.26
N GLU A 259 25.59 13.38 4.73
CA GLU A 259 25.01 12.02 4.64
C GLU A 259 24.80 11.38 6.02
N PRO A 260 25.78 11.39 6.96
CA PRO A 260 25.54 10.96 8.33
C PRO A 260 24.46 11.79 9.07
N ALA A 261 24.39 13.11 8.82
CA ALA A 261 23.34 13.96 9.38
C ALA A 261 21.94 13.55 8.86
N ALA A 262 21.82 13.26 7.56
CA ALA A 262 20.58 12.76 6.97
C ALA A 262 20.17 11.38 7.55
N ALA A 263 21.12 10.48 7.77
CA ALA A 263 20.85 9.20 8.42
C ALA A 263 20.31 9.39 9.86
N ALA A 264 20.92 10.30 10.64
CA ALA A 264 20.42 10.62 11.99
C ALA A 264 19.02 11.24 11.98
N ARG A 265 18.71 12.09 10.99
CA ARG A 265 17.35 12.62 10.76
C ARG A 265 16.36 11.52 10.48
N ASP A 266 16.70 10.57 9.63
CA ASP A 266 15.83 9.45 9.27
C ASP A 266 15.59 8.52 10.48
N ASP A 267 16.59 8.32 11.32
CA ASP A 267 16.48 7.56 12.57
C ASP A 267 15.56 8.29 13.56
N LEU A 268 15.70 9.61 13.69
CA LEU A 268 14.83 10.46 14.50
C LEU A 268 13.37 10.38 14.00
N SER A 269 13.17 10.51 12.69
CA SER A 269 11.84 10.43 12.07
C SER A 269 11.17 9.08 12.33
N ALA A 270 11.93 7.97 12.23
CA ALA A 270 11.43 6.64 12.53
C ALA A 270 11.03 6.51 14.02
N TYR A 271 11.88 6.98 14.93
CA TYR A 271 11.57 6.99 16.36
C TYR A 271 10.31 7.81 16.67
N MET A 272 10.23 9.05 16.17
CA MET A 272 9.08 9.93 16.40
C MET A 272 7.77 9.36 15.83
N THR A 273 7.81 8.64 14.71
CA THR A 273 6.64 7.90 14.21
C THR A 273 6.17 6.85 15.20
N GLY A 274 7.09 6.15 15.87
CA GLY A 274 6.78 5.20 16.93
C GLY A 274 6.17 5.88 18.17
N VAL A 275 6.74 7.01 18.58
CA VAL A 275 6.25 7.83 19.70
C VAL A 275 4.83 8.33 19.44
N GLU A 276 4.58 8.93 18.28
CA GLU A 276 3.25 9.41 17.90
C GLU A 276 2.20 8.30 18.01
N ARG A 277 2.50 7.13 17.48
CA ARG A 277 1.58 5.99 17.54
C ARG A 277 1.42 5.44 18.96
N ALA A 278 2.48 5.42 19.75
CA ALA A 278 2.42 4.99 21.15
C ALA A 278 1.53 5.92 22.00
N THR A 279 1.67 7.24 21.81
CA THR A 279 0.87 8.25 22.54
C THR A 279 -0.59 8.29 22.11
N MET A 280 -0.89 7.96 20.87
CA MET A 280 -2.27 7.89 20.37
C MET A 280 -3.03 6.64 20.84
N ARG A 281 -2.35 5.54 21.17
CA ARG A 281 -2.99 4.28 21.60
C ARG A 281 -3.93 4.40 22.80
N PRO A 282 -3.55 5.02 23.93
CA PRO A 282 -4.45 5.18 25.06
C PRO A 282 -5.71 5.97 24.69
N ILE A 283 -5.55 7.00 23.84
CA ILE A 283 -6.68 7.79 23.34
C ILE A 283 -7.61 6.90 22.52
N LEU A 284 -7.05 6.15 21.56
CA LEU A 284 -7.83 5.25 20.69
C LEU A 284 -8.47 4.10 21.46
N ALA A 285 -7.86 3.64 22.56
CA ALA A 285 -8.42 2.59 23.42
C ALA A 285 -9.54 3.06 24.34
N ALA A 286 -9.80 4.38 24.44
CA ALA A 286 -10.85 4.92 25.29
C ALA A 286 -12.22 4.29 24.99
N PRO A 287 -13.08 4.08 26.04
CA PRO A 287 -14.40 3.48 25.86
C PRO A 287 -15.30 4.26 24.91
N ARG A 288 -15.11 5.57 24.85
CA ARG A 288 -15.83 6.44 23.89
C ARG A 288 -14.96 7.63 23.51
N ILE A 289 -14.87 7.87 22.20
CA ILE A 289 -14.27 9.07 21.63
C ILE A 289 -15.30 9.69 20.70
N VAL A 290 -15.51 10.99 20.83
CA VAL A 290 -16.32 11.77 19.92
C VAL A 290 -15.47 12.93 19.43
N TRP A 291 -15.41 13.13 18.12
CA TRP A 291 -14.71 14.28 17.53
C TRP A 291 -15.48 14.84 16.35
N GLY A 292 -15.28 16.12 16.08
CA GLY A 292 -15.86 16.81 14.94
C GLY A 292 -14.85 17.05 13.83
N SER A 293 -15.29 16.93 12.58
CA SER A 293 -14.58 17.42 11.40
C SER A 293 -15.50 18.32 10.58
N ARG A 294 -14.91 19.23 9.78
CA ARG A 294 -15.69 19.97 8.80
C ARG A 294 -16.14 19.05 7.68
N ARG A 295 -17.29 19.37 7.08
CA ARG A 295 -17.76 18.63 5.89
C ARG A 295 -16.79 18.77 4.73
N ASP A 296 -16.63 17.68 3.99
CA ASP A 296 -15.82 17.64 2.78
C ASP A 296 -16.46 18.51 1.68
N GLY A 297 -15.62 19.07 0.78
CA GLY A 297 -16.12 19.83 -0.38
C GLY A 297 -16.54 21.27 -0.10
N GLY A 298 -16.25 21.84 1.09
CA GLY A 298 -16.54 23.24 1.42
C GLY A 298 -18.00 23.51 1.76
N GLU A 299 -18.84 22.46 1.89
CA GLU A 299 -20.20 22.62 2.38
C GLU A 299 -20.21 23.04 3.86
N PRO A 300 -21.13 23.95 4.27
CA PRO A 300 -21.24 24.34 5.67
C PRO A 300 -21.72 23.19 6.54
N GLY A 301 -21.20 23.12 7.78
CA GLY A 301 -21.61 22.11 8.77
C GLY A 301 -20.45 21.26 9.26
N TRP A 302 -20.79 20.38 10.19
CA TRP A 302 -19.85 19.48 10.87
C TRP A 302 -20.25 18.03 10.69
N ILE A 303 -19.28 17.15 10.78
CA ILE A 303 -19.49 15.70 10.91
C ILE A 303 -18.98 15.30 12.29
N LEU A 304 -19.86 14.73 13.11
CA LEU A 304 -19.47 14.08 14.34
C LEU A 304 -19.16 12.61 14.06
N HIS A 305 -18.02 12.19 14.54
CA HIS A 305 -17.57 10.81 14.48
C HIS A 305 -17.58 10.23 15.89
N VAL A 306 -18.00 8.97 16.00
CA VAL A 306 -18.01 8.23 17.27
C VAL A 306 -17.18 6.98 17.10
N ALA A 307 -16.27 6.76 18.04
CA ALA A 307 -15.49 5.53 18.14
C ALA A 307 -15.55 4.98 19.57
N SER A 308 -15.33 3.68 19.71
CA SER A 308 -15.24 2.97 20.98
C SER A 308 -14.14 1.93 20.89
N HIS A 309 -13.22 1.92 21.87
CA HIS A 309 -12.12 0.97 21.94
C HIS A 309 -11.36 0.83 20.60
N GLY A 310 -11.01 1.95 19.98
CA GLY A 310 -10.31 1.99 18.70
C GLY A 310 -11.14 1.61 17.48
N ARG A 311 -12.45 1.37 17.62
CA ARG A 311 -13.35 1.01 16.51
C ARG A 311 -14.28 2.18 16.20
N HIS A 312 -14.23 2.68 14.98
CA HIS A 312 -15.23 3.64 14.51
C HIS A 312 -16.61 2.97 14.45
N LEU A 313 -17.59 3.61 15.08
CA LEU A 313 -18.97 3.11 15.16
C LEU A 313 -19.86 3.79 14.13
N SER A 314 -19.86 5.12 14.09
CA SER A 314 -20.74 5.89 13.21
C SER A 314 -20.22 7.30 12.98
N SER A 315 -20.75 7.94 11.95
CA SER A 315 -20.61 9.37 11.70
C SER A 315 -21.98 9.98 11.41
N VAL A 316 -22.19 11.19 11.90
CA VAL A 316 -23.45 11.94 11.73
C VAL A 316 -23.16 13.34 11.23
N VAL A 317 -23.86 13.74 10.16
CA VAL A 317 -23.78 15.10 9.63
C VAL A 317 -24.64 16.02 10.50
N ILE A 318 -24.05 17.07 11.00
CA ILE A 318 -24.76 18.16 11.71
C ILE A 318 -24.87 19.33 10.75
N PRO A 319 -26.07 19.76 10.40
CA PRO A 319 -26.27 20.97 9.61
C PRO A 319 -25.75 22.19 10.36
N PRO A 320 -25.49 23.29 9.67
CA PRO A 320 -25.01 24.54 10.26
C PRO A 320 -26.00 25.13 11.27
#